data_bcd93d4b57e97e3a9661745665e0d18b
#
_entry.id   bcd93d4b57e97e3a9661745665e0d18b
#
_cell.length_a   1.000
_cell.length_b   1.000
_cell.length_c   1.000
_cell.angle_alpha   90.00
_cell.angle_beta   90.00
_cell.angle_gamma   90.00
#
_symmetry.space_group_name_H-M   'P 1'
#
loop_
_entity.id
_entity.type
_entity.pdbx_description
1 polymer ?
#
loop_
_entity_poly.entity_id
_entity_poly.type
_entity_poly.pdbx_seq_one_letter_code
_entity_poly.pdbx_strand_id
1 'polypeptide(L)'
;KLEQMDEAARKKEEELLRISEKAKSIDFTTLGVAARSVASKPVEKGATEVSIGDTSNFEEVGTAWVQDDEGGMNISWTGKTATALTGVKGLKRGFAAAATVTASDDLQRIKGVGPFIEDKLNALGIYTFLQISKMTPEIEEQVNVAIEFFRGRVRRDKWAQQAKKLHENKE
;
A
#
# COMPACT_ATOMS: atom_id res chain seq x y z
N LYS A 1 9.09 -10.22 -22.14
CA LYS A 1 8.24 -10.60 -21.03
C LYS A 1 6.77 -10.23 -21.22
N LEU A 2 6.51 -8.98 -21.64
CA LEU A 2 5.16 -8.56 -22.00
C LEU A 2 4.56 -9.41 -23.11
N GLU A 3 5.40 -9.89 -24.01
CA GLU A 3 4.98 -10.74 -25.11
C GLU A 3 4.44 -12.10 -24.67
N GLN A 4 4.81 -12.52 -23.45
CA GLN A 4 4.40 -13.80 -22.89
C GLN A 4 3.15 -13.68 -22.03
N MET A 5 2.67 -12.46 -21.80
CA MET A 5 1.48 -12.21 -21.01
C MET A 5 0.25 -12.32 -21.92
N ASP A 6 -0.87 -12.78 -21.37
CA ASP A 6 -2.11 -12.73 -22.13
C ASP A 6 -2.55 -11.29 -22.35
N GLU A 7 -3.50 -11.09 -23.24
CA GLU A 7 -3.97 -9.76 -23.65
C GLU A 7 -4.53 -8.96 -22.46
N ALA A 8 -5.30 -9.60 -21.60
CA ALA A 8 -5.91 -8.94 -20.45
C ALA A 8 -4.85 -8.48 -19.44
N ALA A 9 -3.86 -9.34 -19.15
CA ALA A 9 -2.79 -9.02 -18.21
C ALA A 9 -1.93 -7.87 -18.75
N ARG A 10 -1.65 -7.87 -20.04
CA ARG A 10 -0.88 -6.80 -20.68
C ARG A 10 -1.60 -5.47 -20.61
N LYS A 11 -2.89 -5.45 -20.90
CA LYS A 11 -3.70 -4.23 -20.84
C LYS A 11 -3.75 -3.68 -19.42
N LYS A 12 -3.88 -4.54 -18.43
CA LYS A 12 -3.88 -4.15 -17.04
C LYS A 12 -2.54 -3.51 -16.66
N GLU A 13 -1.43 -4.13 -17.06
CA GLU A 13 -0.10 -3.60 -16.77
C GLU A 13 0.10 -2.23 -17.42
N GLU A 14 -0.31 -2.06 -18.66
CA GLU A 14 -0.22 -0.77 -19.36
C GLU A 14 -1.06 0.30 -18.68
N GLU A 15 -2.25 -0.07 -18.20
CA GLU A 15 -3.13 0.85 -17.49
C GLU A 15 -2.50 1.32 -16.19
N LEU A 16 -1.92 0.39 -15.42
CA LEU A 16 -1.26 0.74 -14.16
C LEU A 16 -0.05 1.63 -14.37
N LEU A 17 0.73 1.39 -15.43
CA LEU A 17 1.86 2.25 -15.78
C LEU A 17 1.38 3.66 -16.14
N ARG A 18 0.29 3.75 -16.89
CA ARG A 18 -0.30 5.05 -17.24
C ARG A 18 -0.75 5.80 -16.00
N ILE A 19 -1.37 5.10 -15.06
CA ILE A 19 -1.82 5.69 -13.80
C ILE A 19 -0.63 6.19 -12.99
N SER A 20 0.44 5.41 -12.90
CA SER A 20 1.63 5.81 -12.14
C SER A 20 2.27 7.07 -12.74
N GLU A 21 2.19 7.26 -14.05
CA GLU A 21 2.65 8.49 -14.69
C GLU A 21 1.77 9.69 -14.31
N LYS A 22 0.46 9.49 -14.21
CA LYS A 22 -0.46 10.55 -13.79
C LYS A 22 -0.18 11.02 -12.37
N ALA A 23 0.33 10.13 -11.52
CA ALA A 23 0.68 10.48 -10.14
C ALA A 23 1.67 11.62 -10.06
N LYS A 24 2.55 11.75 -11.04
CA LYS A 24 3.59 12.79 -11.06
C LYS A 24 3.00 14.19 -11.17
N SER A 25 1.80 14.33 -11.69
CA SER A 25 1.14 15.63 -11.86
C SER A 25 0.21 15.99 -10.72
N ILE A 26 0.06 15.11 -9.72
CA ILE A 26 -0.80 15.33 -8.56
C ILE A 26 0.07 15.65 -7.35
N ASP A 27 -0.29 16.70 -6.62
CA ASP A 27 0.41 17.04 -5.38
C ASP A 27 -0.18 16.22 -4.23
N PHE A 28 0.52 15.16 -3.84
CA PHE A 28 0.12 14.30 -2.73
C PHE A 28 0.75 14.67 -1.38
N THR A 29 1.34 15.86 -1.29
CA THR A 29 2.02 16.29 -0.06
C THR A 29 1.12 16.17 1.17
N THR A 30 -0.16 16.54 1.03
CA THR A 30 -1.13 16.49 2.13
C THR A 30 -1.36 15.06 2.63
N LEU A 31 -1.30 14.06 1.75
CA LEU A 31 -1.50 12.66 2.12
C LEU A 31 -0.30 12.07 2.86
N GLY A 32 0.89 12.60 2.61
CA GLY A 32 2.13 12.02 3.08
C GLY A 32 2.47 10.75 2.31
N VAL A 33 3.54 10.09 2.72
CA VAL A 33 3.95 8.82 2.12
C VAL A 33 3.74 7.69 3.13
N ALA A 34 3.42 6.50 2.64
CA ALA A 34 3.34 5.32 3.49
C ALA A 34 4.71 5.03 4.09
N ALA A 35 4.74 4.58 5.34
CA ALA A 35 5.99 4.21 6.00
C ALA A 35 6.70 3.14 5.18
N ARG A 36 7.99 3.33 4.95
CA ARG A 36 8.78 2.44 4.12
C ARG A 36 10.18 2.30 4.68
N SER A 37 10.70 1.09 4.66
CA SER A 37 12.07 0.81 5.06
C SER A 37 12.57 -0.41 4.30
N VAL A 38 13.73 -0.89 4.66
CA VAL A 38 14.28 -2.12 4.08
C VAL A 38 14.67 -3.07 5.20
N ALA A 39 14.58 -4.37 4.95
CA ALA A 39 15.05 -5.37 5.90
C ALA A 39 16.54 -5.20 6.08
N SER A 40 17.00 -5.02 7.30
CA SER A 40 18.43 -4.78 7.60
C SER A 40 19.23 -6.07 7.60
N LYS A 41 18.57 -7.22 7.61
CA LYS A 41 19.19 -8.54 7.52
C LYS A 41 18.18 -9.52 6.92
N PRO A 42 18.64 -10.71 6.46
CA PRO A 42 17.71 -11.69 5.89
C PRO A 42 16.60 -12.06 6.88
N VAL A 43 15.43 -12.34 6.33
CA VAL A 43 14.25 -12.70 7.11
C VAL A 43 13.92 -14.17 6.81
N GLU A 44 13.78 -14.98 7.83
CA GLU A 44 13.48 -16.40 7.70
C GLU A 44 11.99 -16.66 7.54
N LYS A 45 11.64 -17.75 6.85
CA LYS A 45 10.26 -18.22 6.79
C LYS A 45 9.72 -18.44 8.20
N GLY A 46 8.55 -17.92 8.49
CA GLY A 46 7.90 -18.10 9.78
C GLY A 46 8.48 -17.26 10.91
N ALA A 47 9.42 -16.36 10.61
CA ALA A 47 9.97 -15.47 11.63
C ALA A 47 8.86 -14.61 12.24
N THR A 48 9.03 -14.27 13.52
CA THR A 48 8.09 -13.40 14.24
C THR A 48 8.63 -11.99 14.42
N GLU A 49 9.79 -11.71 13.84
CA GLU A 49 10.42 -10.39 13.93
C GLU A 49 11.08 -10.04 12.61
N VAL A 50 10.94 -8.78 12.19
CA VAL A 50 11.59 -8.26 10.99
C VAL A 50 12.37 -7.02 11.38
N SER A 51 13.70 -7.10 11.24
CA SER A 51 14.59 -5.97 11.53
C SER A 51 14.63 -5.02 10.34
N ILE A 52 14.32 -3.75 10.59
CA ILE A 52 14.25 -2.73 9.53
C ILE A 52 15.06 -1.48 9.85
N GLY A 53 15.82 -1.51 10.94
CA GLY A 53 16.71 -0.42 11.31
C GLY A 53 16.05 0.74 12.04
N ASP A 54 14.91 1.22 11.55
CA ASP A 54 14.18 2.33 12.15
C ASP A 54 12.69 2.14 11.95
N THR A 55 11.96 2.02 13.04
CA THR A 55 10.51 1.81 13.03
C THR A 55 9.71 3.05 13.38
N SER A 56 10.38 4.22 13.48
CA SER A 56 9.73 5.44 13.99
C SER A 56 8.51 5.85 13.18
N ASN A 57 8.49 5.59 11.87
CA ASN A 57 7.37 5.96 11.01
C ASN A 57 6.30 4.86 10.90
N PHE A 58 6.53 3.70 11.49
CA PHE A 58 5.57 2.60 11.48
C PHE A 58 4.70 2.66 12.75
N GLU A 59 3.44 2.28 12.62
CA GLU A 59 2.54 2.21 13.76
C GLU A 59 2.86 0.98 14.61
N GLU A 60 2.34 0.94 15.83
CA GLU A 60 2.56 -0.20 16.74
C GLU A 60 1.98 -1.49 16.18
N VAL A 61 0.86 -1.40 15.49
CA VAL A 61 0.16 -2.54 14.90
C VAL A 61 -0.16 -2.18 13.46
N GLY A 62 0.04 -3.12 12.55
CA GLY A 62 -0.28 -2.82 11.16
C GLY A 62 -0.02 -3.98 10.22
N THR A 63 -0.10 -3.66 8.94
CA THR A 63 0.20 -4.57 7.84
C THR A 63 1.17 -3.91 6.88
N ALA A 64 1.93 -4.72 6.16
CA ALA A 64 2.91 -4.22 5.21
C ALA A 64 3.07 -5.19 4.04
N TRP A 65 3.58 -4.64 2.94
CA TRP A 65 4.02 -5.42 1.79
C TRP A 65 5.53 -5.54 1.84
N VAL A 66 6.04 -6.76 1.82
CA VAL A 66 7.49 -7.04 1.77
C VAL A 66 7.82 -7.52 0.37
N GLN A 67 8.81 -6.92 -0.25
CA GLN A 67 9.16 -7.18 -1.65
C GLN A 67 10.66 -7.39 -1.82
N ASP A 68 11.04 -8.48 -2.50
CA ASP A 68 12.42 -8.69 -2.96
C ASP A 68 12.39 -9.08 -4.45
N ASP A 69 13.51 -9.55 -4.99
CA ASP A 69 13.62 -9.90 -6.42
C ASP A 69 12.70 -11.05 -6.83
N GLU A 70 12.32 -11.90 -5.89
CA GLU A 70 11.47 -13.06 -6.19
C GLU A 70 9.98 -12.76 -6.06
N GLY A 71 9.62 -11.58 -5.59
CA GLY A 71 8.24 -11.18 -5.42
C GLY A 71 7.97 -10.65 -4.03
N GLY A 72 6.71 -10.52 -3.67
CA GLY A 72 6.33 -9.96 -2.39
C GLY A 72 5.16 -10.68 -1.74
N MET A 73 4.88 -10.30 -0.50
CA MET A 73 3.74 -10.81 0.23
C MET A 73 3.35 -9.85 1.35
N ASN A 74 2.13 -9.99 1.82
CA ASN A 74 1.63 -9.21 2.95
C ASN A 74 2.05 -9.86 4.25
N ILE A 75 2.47 -9.01 5.19
CA ILE A 75 2.73 -9.43 6.57
C ILE A 75 1.93 -8.53 7.50
N SER A 76 1.76 -8.97 8.74
CA SER A 76 1.20 -8.14 9.81
C SER A 76 2.13 -8.19 11.01
N TRP A 77 2.01 -7.18 11.87
CA TRP A 77 2.77 -7.14 13.12
C TRP A 77 1.89 -6.58 14.23
N THR A 78 2.22 -6.92 15.48
CA THR A 78 1.45 -6.52 16.65
C THR A 78 2.23 -5.67 17.64
N GLY A 79 3.50 -5.42 17.36
CA GLY A 79 4.35 -4.57 18.20
C GLY A 79 5.60 -4.17 17.47
N LYS A 80 6.41 -3.33 18.09
CA LYS A 80 7.69 -2.93 17.51
C LYS A 80 8.69 -2.53 18.59
N THR A 81 9.96 -2.66 18.24
CA THR A 81 11.07 -2.03 18.97
C THR A 81 11.56 -0.87 18.13
N ALA A 82 12.59 -0.17 18.57
CA ALA A 82 13.18 0.93 17.80
C ALA A 82 13.69 0.49 16.42
N THR A 83 14.05 -0.81 16.28
CA THR A 83 14.71 -1.31 15.06
C THR A 83 14.00 -2.48 14.40
N ALA A 84 12.92 -2.99 14.96
CA ALA A 84 12.27 -4.17 14.42
C ALA A 84 10.76 -4.15 14.63
N LEU A 85 10.04 -4.77 13.69
CA LEU A 85 8.62 -5.09 13.84
C LEU A 85 8.54 -6.45 14.55
N THR A 86 7.64 -6.58 15.53
CA THR A 86 7.51 -7.79 16.34
C THR A 86 6.10 -8.37 16.25
N GLY A 87 5.94 -9.63 16.69
CA GLY A 87 4.67 -10.32 16.56
C GLY A 87 4.27 -10.49 15.09
N VAL A 88 5.26 -10.66 14.21
CA VAL A 88 5.04 -10.72 12.78
C VAL A 88 4.40 -12.04 12.37
N LYS A 89 3.43 -11.96 11.45
CA LYS A 89 2.76 -13.11 10.84
C LYS A 89 2.70 -12.93 9.34
N GLY A 90 2.60 -14.04 8.62
CA GLY A 90 2.43 -14.02 7.17
C GLY A 90 3.70 -14.30 6.37
N LEU A 91 4.81 -14.57 7.02
CA LEU A 91 6.07 -14.88 6.35
C LEU A 91 6.06 -16.31 5.83
N LYS A 92 5.51 -16.47 4.64
CA LYS A 92 5.37 -17.78 3.98
C LYS A 92 6.66 -18.28 3.34
N ARG A 93 7.64 -17.39 3.17
CA ARG A 93 8.99 -17.73 2.72
C ARG A 93 9.96 -16.70 3.31
N GLY A 94 11.24 -16.99 3.24
CA GLY A 94 12.26 -16.03 3.65
C GLY A 94 12.47 -14.92 2.63
N PHE A 95 13.08 -13.83 3.06
CA PHE A 95 13.43 -12.69 2.23
C PHE A 95 14.91 -12.35 2.41
N ALA A 96 15.52 -11.86 1.35
CA ALA A 96 16.90 -11.37 1.40
C ALA A 96 16.98 -10.06 2.20
N ALA A 97 18.16 -9.74 2.69
CA ALA A 97 18.44 -8.42 3.22
C ALA A 97 18.15 -7.39 2.13
N ALA A 98 17.78 -6.18 2.52
CA ALA A 98 17.40 -5.09 1.63
C ALA A 98 16.03 -5.27 0.94
N ALA A 99 15.26 -6.33 1.27
CA ALA A 99 13.87 -6.42 0.84
C ALA A 99 13.12 -5.18 1.33
N THR A 100 12.28 -4.59 0.47
CA THR A 100 11.53 -3.39 0.87
C THR A 100 10.34 -3.77 1.73
N VAL A 101 10.07 -2.95 2.73
CA VAL A 101 8.92 -3.14 3.65
C VAL A 101 8.12 -1.83 3.61
N THR A 102 6.93 -1.90 3.04
CA THR A 102 6.07 -0.72 2.87
C THR A 102 4.77 -0.93 3.62
N ALA A 103 4.45 -0.03 4.55
CA ALA A 103 3.17 -0.09 5.26
C ALA A 103 2.03 -0.05 4.24
N SER A 104 1.08 -0.97 4.35
CA SER A 104 0.03 -1.14 3.36
C SER A 104 -1.19 -1.74 4.04
N ASP A 105 -2.33 -1.07 3.91
CA ASP A 105 -3.59 -1.56 4.45
C ASP A 105 -4.40 -2.28 3.37
N ASP A 106 -5.36 -3.09 3.78
CA ASP A 106 -6.30 -3.73 2.86
C ASP A 106 -7.35 -2.69 2.44
N LEU A 107 -7.08 -1.99 1.36
CA LEU A 107 -7.94 -0.91 0.88
C LEU A 107 -9.31 -1.42 0.39
N GLN A 108 -9.42 -2.71 0.13
CA GLN A 108 -10.70 -3.31 -0.29
C GLN A 108 -11.74 -3.29 0.83
N ARG A 109 -11.35 -2.99 2.05
CA ARG A 109 -12.30 -2.79 3.17
C ARG A 109 -13.11 -1.50 3.01
N ILE A 110 -12.68 -0.60 2.14
CA ILE A 110 -13.45 0.60 1.79
C ILE A 110 -14.50 0.19 0.77
N LYS A 111 -15.77 0.49 1.04
CA LYS A 111 -16.84 0.23 0.09
C LYS A 111 -16.60 1.01 -1.19
N GLY A 112 -16.60 0.33 -2.30
CA GLY A 112 -16.31 0.91 -3.61
C GLY A 112 -14.92 0.57 -4.11
N VAL A 113 -14.06 -0.03 -3.28
CA VAL A 113 -12.70 -0.41 -3.67
C VAL A 113 -12.63 -1.92 -3.82
N GLY A 114 -12.52 -2.39 -5.06
CA GLY A 114 -12.26 -3.80 -5.36
C GLY A 114 -10.77 -4.01 -5.62
N PRO A 115 -10.38 -5.24 -5.99
CA PRO A 115 -8.96 -5.57 -6.19
C PRO A 115 -8.27 -4.70 -7.23
N PHE A 116 -8.92 -4.43 -8.35
CA PHE A 116 -8.31 -3.64 -9.41
C PHE A 116 -8.20 -2.16 -9.03
N ILE A 117 -9.19 -1.63 -8.33
CA ILE A 117 -9.14 -0.25 -7.85
C ILE A 117 -8.03 -0.11 -6.81
N GLU A 118 -7.85 -1.10 -5.95
CA GLU A 118 -6.72 -1.09 -5.00
C GLU A 118 -5.39 -1.05 -5.74
N ASP A 119 -5.23 -1.86 -6.79
CA ASP A 119 -4.01 -1.83 -7.60
C ASP A 119 -3.77 -0.44 -8.20
N LYS A 120 -4.82 0.23 -8.65
CA LYS A 120 -4.71 1.57 -9.21
C LYS A 120 -4.30 2.60 -8.16
N LEU A 121 -4.88 2.50 -6.96
CA LEU A 121 -4.49 3.39 -5.86
C LEU A 121 -3.02 3.17 -5.49
N ASN A 122 -2.59 1.92 -5.44
CA ASN A 122 -1.19 1.60 -5.16
C ASN A 122 -0.26 2.16 -6.24
N ALA A 123 -0.70 2.14 -7.50
CA ALA A 123 0.08 2.73 -8.60
C ALA A 123 0.25 4.25 -8.45
N LEU A 124 -0.67 4.91 -7.76
CA LEU A 124 -0.55 6.32 -7.42
C LEU A 124 0.32 6.57 -6.18
N GLY A 125 0.73 5.53 -5.49
CA GLY A 125 1.49 5.66 -4.24
C GLY A 125 0.60 5.70 -3.00
N ILE A 126 -0.67 5.35 -3.14
CA ILE A 126 -1.62 5.33 -2.02
C ILE A 126 -1.76 3.89 -1.54
N TYR A 127 -1.33 3.63 -0.31
CA TYR A 127 -1.28 2.29 0.27
C TYR A 127 -2.04 2.17 1.59
N THR A 128 -2.37 3.28 2.25
CA THR A 128 -2.88 3.22 3.63
C THR A 128 -4.19 3.98 3.79
N PHE A 129 -4.97 3.56 4.78
CA PHE A 129 -6.19 4.26 5.17
C PHE A 129 -5.86 5.69 5.58
N LEU A 130 -4.74 5.90 6.28
CA LEU A 130 -4.35 7.23 6.71
C LEU A 130 -4.19 8.18 5.52
N GLN A 131 -3.54 7.73 4.46
CA GLN A 131 -3.38 8.54 3.24
C GLN A 131 -4.74 8.92 2.65
N ILE A 132 -5.63 7.94 2.51
CA ILE A 132 -6.97 8.19 1.94
C ILE A 132 -7.76 9.13 2.83
N SER A 133 -7.64 9.00 4.15
CA SER A 133 -8.37 9.85 5.10
C SER A 133 -7.98 11.32 5.00
N LYS A 134 -6.81 11.62 4.46
CA LYS A 134 -6.30 12.98 4.30
C LYS A 134 -6.62 13.62 2.97
N MET A 135 -7.34 12.93 2.08
CA MET A 135 -7.73 13.51 0.80
C MET A 135 -8.66 14.70 0.98
N THR A 136 -8.31 15.81 0.35
CA THR A 136 -9.21 16.97 0.23
C THR A 136 -10.16 16.73 -0.93
N PRO A 137 -11.27 17.50 -1.05
CA PRO A 137 -12.15 17.37 -2.22
C PRO A 137 -11.43 17.50 -3.56
N GLU A 138 -10.42 18.35 -3.64
CA GLU A 138 -9.62 18.52 -4.85
C GLU A 138 -8.80 17.27 -5.17
N ILE A 139 -8.18 16.69 -4.15
CA ILE A 139 -7.39 15.45 -4.34
C ILE A 139 -8.33 14.29 -4.66
N GLU A 140 -9.48 14.20 -4.04
CA GLU A 140 -10.48 13.18 -4.36
C GLU A 140 -10.84 13.20 -5.84
N GLU A 141 -11.06 14.40 -6.40
CA GLU A 141 -11.36 14.54 -7.82
C GLU A 141 -10.18 14.15 -8.69
N GLN A 142 -8.97 14.58 -8.34
CA GLN A 142 -7.77 14.24 -9.09
C GLN A 142 -7.51 12.73 -9.07
N VAL A 143 -7.70 12.08 -7.93
CA VAL A 143 -7.55 10.63 -7.82
C VAL A 143 -8.61 9.92 -8.66
N ASN A 144 -9.85 10.39 -8.59
CA ASN A 144 -10.96 9.81 -9.35
C ASN A 144 -10.66 9.80 -10.84
N VAL A 145 -10.13 10.92 -11.35
CA VAL A 145 -9.75 11.03 -12.76
C VAL A 145 -8.54 10.16 -13.07
N ALA A 146 -7.54 10.17 -12.19
CA ALA A 146 -6.30 9.43 -12.42
C ALA A 146 -6.52 7.92 -12.50
N ILE A 147 -7.39 7.37 -11.65
CA ILE A 147 -7.68 5.94 -11.68
C ILE A 147 -8.74 5.58 -12.74
N GLU A 148 -9.18 6.57 -13.51
CA GLU A 148 -10.14 6.36 -14.59
C GLU A 148 -11.44 5.70 -14.10
N PHE A 149 -11.90 6.16 -12.95
CA PHE A 149 -13.09 5.63 -12.32
C PHE A 149 -14.33 6.46 -12.72
N PHE A 150 -15.50 5.93 -12.43
CA PHE A 150 -16.75 6.64 -12.69
C PHE A 150 -16.73 7.98 -11.96
N ARG A 151 -17.20 9.02 -12.65
CA ARG A 151 -17.13 10.40 -12.18
C ARG A 151 -17.74 10.57 -10.80
N GLY A 152 -16.98 11.18 -9.90
CA GLY A 152 -17.45 11.52 -8.57
C GLY A 152 -17.59 10.37 -7.58
N ARG A 153 -17.19 9.15 -7.94
CA ARG A 153 -17.40 7.97 -7.09
C ARG A 153 -16.57 8.02 -5.81
N VAL A 154 -15.33 8.51 -5.89
CA VAL A 154 -14.45 8.60 -4.70
C VAL A 154 -15.13 9.45 -3.62
N ARG A 155 -15.68 10.58 -4.01
CA ARG A 155 -16.35 11.49 -3.08
C ARG A 155 -17.73 10.99 -2.69
N ARG A 156 -18.51 10.50 -3.65
CA ARG A 156 -19.86 9.99 -3.41
C ARG A 156 -19.87 8.83 -2.42
N ASP A 157 -18.90 7.92 -2.56
CA ASP A 157 -18.80 6.75 -1.70
C ASP A 157 -18.04 7.05 -0.41
N LYS A 158 -17.64 8.30 -0.19
CA LYS A 158 -17.03 8.77 1.05
C LYS A 158 -15.80 7.97 1.47
N TRP A 159 -14.90 7.76 0.52
CA TRP A 159 -13.69 6.98 0.78
C TRP A 159 -12.85 7.57 1.93
N ALA A 160 -12.69 8.89 1.95
CA ALA A 160 -11.88 9.53 3.00
C ALA A 160 -12.48 9.29 4.39
N GLN A 161 -13.80 9.43 4.51
CA GLN A 161 -14.49 9.22 5.78
C GLN A 161 -14.45 7.75 6.22
N GLN A 162 -14.63 6.82 5.28
CA GLN A 162 -14.51 5.39 5.54
C GLN A 162 -13.10 5.04 6.00
N ALA A 163 -12.09 5.56 5.29
CA ALA A 163 -10.70 5.30 5.60
C ALA A 163 -10.33 5.82 6.99
N LYS A 164 -10.83 7.00 7.37
CA LYS A 164 -10.59 7.56 8.70
C LYS A 164 -11.08 6.61 9.79
N LYS A 165 -12.28 6.08 9.64
CA LYS A 165 -12.82 5.13 10.61
C LYS A 165 -12.01 3.84 10.66
N LEU A 166 -11.63 3.31 9.50
CA LEU A 166 -10.85 2.08 9.44
C LEU A 166 -9.48 2.27 10.08
N HIS A 167 -8.87 3.43 9.87
CA HIS A 167 -7.59 3.76 10.48
C HIS A 167 -7.71 3.87 12.00
N GLU A 168 -8.72 4.54 12.50
CA GLU A 168 -8.94 4.75 13.93
C GLU A 168 -9.27 3.45 14.67
N ASN A 169 -9.80 2.46 13.95
CA ASN A 169 -10.19 1.18 14.52
C ASN A 169 -9.15 0.07 14.32
N LYS A 170 -7.94 0.42 13.91
CA LYS A 170 -6.83 -0.55 13.80
C LYS A 170 -6.44 -1.06 15.18
N GLU A 171 -6.08 -2.33 15.20
CA GLU A 171 -5.58 -2.97 16.41
C GLU A 171 -4.21 -3.58 16.19
#